data_91de89062898f0b5d33470fb0da050b8
#
_entry.id   91de89062898f0b5d33470fb0da050b8
#
_cell.length_a   1.000
_cell.length_b   1.000
_cell.length_c   1.000
_cell.angle_alpha   90.00
_cell.angle_beta   90.00
_cell.angle_gamma   90.00
#
_symmetry.space_group_name_H-M   'P 1'
#
loop_
_entity.id
_entity.type
_entity.pdbx_description
1 polymer ?
#
loop_
_entity_poly.entity_id
_entity_poly.type
_entity_poly.pdbx_seq_one_letter_code
_entity_poly.pdbx_strand_id
1 'polypeptide(L)'
;MEQAEQSGGNLVLENNHLRITIAPRLGGKIASIQLLPEHEELLQKPLQPYAPRRRYMPFDASDASGWDECLPSVAACEVETPSGKARVPDHGDFWQVEWQIVSQNENGVTISADGFSLPLRFTKAITLAENQLKIAYKVENPANFPVEYIWSAHPLFAVDPGDRIILPHSVKEVVVEGSAGNRLGPKGAKHAWPQTTLGHGPICDLSIAGRPEDGIGDKLFTATPPGGWCAIERPKLGRRIQLQFHPHSTMYLGLWICYGAWPEGHANRQYCVALEPCTATGDSLAEAQKAGRANRLAPGEKCEWVVVLQVV
;
A
#
# COMPACT_ATOMS: atom_id res chain seq x y z
N MET A 1 -4.18 -35.72 -0.75
CA MET A 1 -4.71 -34.85 0.33
C MET A 1 -3.57 -34.60 1.30
N GLU A 2 -2.71 -33.63 0.99
CA GLU A 2 -1.65 -33.18 1.89
C GLU A 2 -2.18 -31.98 2.67
N GLN A 3 -2.12 -32.11 3.99
CA GLN A 3 -2.55 -31.11 4.92
C GLN A 3 -1.63 -29.89 4.80
N ALA A 4 -2.21 -28.71 4.52
CA ALA A 4 -1.53 -27.45 4.61
C ALA A 4 -0.94 -27.31 6.04
N GLU A 5 0.38 -27.31 6.16
CA GLU A 5 1.07 -27.01 7.41
C GLU A 5 0.67 -25.60 7.88
N GLN A 6 -0.10 -25.56 8.94
CA GLN A 6 -0.45 -24.33 9.66
C GLN A 6 0.78 -23.82 10.41
N SER A 7 1.71 -23.20 9.70
CA SER A 7 2.80 -22.45 10.33
C SER A 7 2.25 -21.16 10.94
N GLY A 8 1.94 -21.17 12.24
CA GLY A 8 1.71 -19.95 13.02
C GLY A 8 0.44 -19.14 12.68
N GLY A 9 -0.59 -19.72 12.05
CA GLY A 9 -1.85 -19.02 11.71
C GLY A 9 -1.83 -18.21 10.42
N ASN A 10 -0.80 -18.33 9.60
CA ASN A 10 -0.75 -17.78 8.25
C ASN A 10 -1.51 -18.71 7.27
N LEU A 11 -2.10 -18.08 6.24
CA LEU A 11 -2.77 -18.76 5.14
C LEU A 11 -1.89 -18.71 3.90
N VAL A 12 -1.87 -19.79 3.12
CA VAL A 12 -1.11 -19.85 1.88
C VAL A 12 -2.07 -20.18 0.73
N LEU A 13 -1.99 -19.39 -0.35
CA LEU A 13 -2.57 -19.69 -1.65
C LEU A 13 -1.41 -19.92 -2.61
N GLU A 14 -1.46 -21.04 -3.35
CA GLU A 14 -0.36 -21.42 -4.23
C GLU A 14 -0.89 -22.08 -5.51
N ASN A 15 -0.26 -21.76 -6.62
CA ASN A 15 -0.43 -22.42 -7.91
C ASN A 15 0.95 -22.55 -8.60
N ASN A 16 0.98 -22.88 -9.89
CA ASN A 16 2.24 -23.06 -10.62
C ASN A 16 3.01 -21.76 -10.90
N HIS A 17 2.44 -20.59 -10.60
CA HIS A 17 3.03 -19.28 -10.91
C HIS A 17 3.40 -18.47 -9.68
N LEU A 18 2.56 -18.52 -8.66
CA LEU A 18 2.68 -17.67 -7.48
C LEU A 18 2.38 -18.45 -6.20
N ARG A 19 3.11 -18.09 -5.14
CA ARG A 19 2.84 -18.48 -3.76
C ARG A 19 2.60 -17.22 -2.93
N ILE A 20 1.43 -17.12 -2.32
CA ILE A 20 0.98 -15.96 -1.55
C ILE A 20 0.83 -16.36 -0.09
N THR A 21 1.49 -15.64 0.82
CA THR A 21 1.31 -15.83 2.26
C THR A 21 0.51 -14.68 2.83
N ILE A 22 -0.62 -14.98 3.46
CA ILE A 22 -1.51 -14.01 4.10
C ILE A 22 -1.44 -14.22 5.60
N ALA A 23 -1.30 -13.14 6.37
CA ALA A 23 -1.13 -13.15 7.81
C ALA A 23 -2.31 -12.43 8.52
N PRO A 24 -3.45 -13.10 8.77
CA PRO A 24 -4.62 -12.48 9.40
C PRO A 24 -4.31 -11.86 10.76
N ARG A 25 -3.46 -12.48 11.57
CA ARG A 25 -3.05 -11.98 12.90
C ARG A 25 -2.09 -10.79 12.84
N LEU A 26 -1.56 -10.47 11.67
CA LEU A 26 -0.62 -9.37 11.46
C LEU A 26 -1.24 -8.24 10.62
N GLY A 27 -2.47 -7.85 10.91
CA GLY A 27 -3.16 -6.79 10.18
C GLY A 27 -3.78 -7.24 8.84
N GLY A 28 -4.04 -8.55 8.67
CA GLY A 28 -4.51 -9.07 7.39
C GLY A 28 -3.53 -8.85 6.24
N LYS A 29 -2.25 -8.66 6.57
CA LYS A 29 -1.12 -8.41 5.67
C LYS A 29 -0.96 -9.53 4.64
N ILE A 30 -0.65 -9.19 3.38
CA ILE A 30 0.00 -10.12 2.46
C ILE A 30 1.50 -10.05 2.79
N ALA A 31 1.99 -11.07 3.51
CA ALA A 31 3.34 -11.07 4.05
C ALA A 31 4.40 -11.45 3.02
N SER A 32 4.01 -12.19 1.96
CA SER A 32 4.90 -12.67 0.91
C SER A 32 4.14 -12.89 -0.38
N ILE A 33 4.76 -12.56 -1.49
CA ILE A 33 4.37 -12.93 -2.86
C ILE A 33 5.61 -13.48 -3.53
N GLN A 34 5.66 -14.78 -3.73
CA GLN A 34 6.77 -15.45 -4.39
C GLN A 34 6.42 -15.84 -5.83
N LEU A 35 7.31 -15.52 -6.74
CA LEU A 35 7.26 -15.99 -8.13
C LEU A 35 7.80 -17.41 -8.19
N LEU A 36 7.06 -18.32 -8.80
CA LEU A 36 7.45 -19.71 -8.96
C LEU A 36 7.89 -20.00 -10.41
N PRO A 37 8.79 -20.98 -10.63
CA PRO A 37 9.39 -21.89 -9.61
C PRO A 37 10.61 -21.32 -8.88
N GLU A 38 11.09 -20.11 -9.20
CA GLU A 38 12.34 -19.54 -8.69
C GLU A 38 12.31 -19.19 -7.20
N HIS A 39 11.12 -19.12 -6.57
CA HIS A 39 10.88 -18.64 -5.21
C HIS A 39 11.36 -17.20 -4.97
N GLU A 40 11.34 -16.37 -6.03
CA GLU A 40 11.74 -14.97 -5.92
C GLU A 40 10.68 -14.16 -5.17
N GLU A 41 11.09 -13.52 -4.09
CA GLU A 41 10.22 -12.68 -3.26
C GLU A 41 10.01 -11.31 -3.92
N LEU A 42 8.75 -10.94 -4.15
CA LEU A 42 8.39 -9.68 -4.78
C LEU A 42 8.16 -8.53 -3.78
N LEU A 43 8.03 -8.83 -2.49
CA LEU A 43 7.77 -7.83 -1.46
C LEU A 43 9.00 -7.58 -0.59
N GLN A 44 9.08 -6.38 -0.03
CA GLN A 44 10.07 -6.01 0.99
C GLN A 44 9.97 -6.96 2.18
N LYS A 45 11.10 -7.55 2.54
CA LYS A 45 11.21 -8.41 3.73
C LYS A 45 11.08 -7.59 5.02
N PRO A 46 10.66 -8.22 6.12
CA PRO A 46 10.54 -7.56 7.41
C PRO A 46 11.84 -6.86 7.86
N LEU A 47 11.74 -5.60 8.26
CA LEU A 47 12.85 -4.85 8.85
C LEU A 47 13.12 -5.28 10.29
N GLN A 48 12.05 -5.72 10.98
CA GLN A 48 12.05 -6.23 12.35
C GLN A 48 11.29 -7.55 12.38
N PRO A 49 11.56 -8.45 13.33
CA PRO A 49 10.75 -9.65 13.50
C PRO A 49 9.27 -9.32 13.66
N TYR A 50 8.41 -10.16 13.11
CA TYR A 50 6.98 -10.04 13.32
C TYR A 50 6.63 -10.09 14.81
N ALA A 51 5.81 -9.14 15.27
CA ALA A 51 5.33 -9.04 16.64
C ALA A 51 3.79 -8.97 16.67
N PRO A 52 3.15 -9.41 17.77
CA PRO A 52 1.71 -9.26 17.97
C PRO A 52 1.26 -7.81 17.77
N ARG A 53 0.18 -7.60 17.05
CA ARG A 53 -0.35 -6.28 16.76
C ARG A 53 -0.97 -5.66 18.01
N ARG A 54 -0.82 -4.36 18.15
CA ARG A 54 -1.37 -3.53 19.21
C ARG A 54 -1.84 -2.21 18.65
N ARG A 55 -2.97 -1.72 19.13
CA ARG A 55 -3.46 -0.37 18.75
C ARG A 55 -2.43 0.70 19.10
N TYR A 56 -2.27 1.66 18.19
CA TYR A 56 -1.34 2.79 18.31
C TYR A 56 0.16 2.39 18.41
N MET A 57 0.52 1.20 17.91
CA MET A 57 1.94 0.86 17.80
C MET A 57 2.60 1.70 16.69
N PRO A 58 3.87 2.12 16.87
CA PRO A 58 4.59 2.86 15.84
C PRO A 58 4.84 1.99 14.60
N PHE A 59 4.57 2.52 13.42
CA PHE A 59 4.79 1.76 12.17
C PHE A 59 6.27 1.57 11.87
N ASP A 60 7.11 2.58 12.14
CA ASP A 60 8.56 2.56 11.98
C ASP A 60 9.28 1.56 12.91
N ALA A 61 8.67 1.21 14.03
CA ALA A 61 9.17 0.18 14.95
C ALA A 61 8.56 -1.20 14.67
N SER A 62 7.75 -1.35 13.62
CA SER A 62 7.15 -2.62 13.20
C SER A 62 7.99 -3.34 12.16
N ASP A 63 7.47 -4.44 11.62
CA ASP A 63 8.07 -5.16 10.50
C ASP A 63 8.17 -4.33 9.22
N ALA A 64 7.29 -3.32 9.03
CA ALA A 64 7.25 -2.37 7.92
C ALA A 64 7.56 -3.04 6.55
N SER A 65 6.83 -4.12 6.23
CA SER A 65 7.09 -5.02 5.11
C SER A 65 5.80 -5.52 4.47
N GLY A 66 5.92 -6.23 3.36
CA GLY A 66 4.79 -6.89 2.72
C GLY A 66 3.79 -5.89 2.11
N TRP A 67 2.51 -6.23 2.12
CA TRP A 67 1.42 -5.41 1.62
C TRP A 67 0.38 -5.19 2.72
N ASP A 68 0.36 -4.01 3.29
CA ASP A 68 -0.62 -3.53 4.26
C ASP A 68 -1.68 -2.64 3.60
N GLU A 69 -2.70 -2.29 4.37
CA GLU A 69 -3.75 -1.36 3.95
C GLU A 69 -3.77 -0.16 4.90
N CYS A 70 -3.66 1.03 4.34
CA CYS A 70 -3.80 2.27 5.09
C CYS A 70 -5.26 2.74 5.04
N LEU A 71 -5.97 2.56 6.13
CA LEU A 71 -7.36 2.96 6.33
C LEU A 71 -7.62 3.20 7.83
N PRO A 72 -8.25 4.31 8.23
CA PRO A 72 -8.91 5.36 7.47
C PRO A 72 -8.01 6.53 7.04
N SER A 73 -6.71 6.47 7.30
CA SER A 73 -5.70 7.49 6.97
C SER A 73 -4.35 6.82 6.72
N VAL A 74 -3.45 7.46 5.99
CA VAL A 74 -2.05 7.05 5.92
C VAL A 74 -1.30 7.69 7.10
N ALA A 75 -1.26 9.03 7.16
CA ALA A 75 -0.63 9.73 8.28
C ALA A 75 -1.53 9.75 9.52
N ALA A 76 -0.90 9.70 10.69
CA ALA A 76 -1.60 9.94 11.97
C ALA A 76 -2.25 11.32 11.97
N CYS A 77 -3.49 11.38 12.42
CA CYS A 77 -4.22 12.64 12.52
C CYS A 77 -5.33 12.60 13.57
N GLU A 78 -5.94 13.74 13.84
CA GLU A 78 -7.13 13.87 14.67
C GLU A 78 -8.28 14.42 13.80
N VAL A 79 -9.43 13.77 13.85
CA VAL A 79 -10.61 14.13 13.07
C VAL A 79 -11.82 14.35 13.98
N GLU A 80 -12.72 15.25 13.58
CA GLU A 80 -13.97 15.47 14.26
C GLU A 80 -14.99 14.41 13.82
N THR A 81 -15.72 13.87 14.80
CA THR A 81 -16.83 12.95 14.58
C THR A 81 -18.05 13.41 15.38
N PRO A 82 -19.26 12.92 15.08
CA PRO A 82 -20.44 13.22 15.90
C PRO A 82 -20.29 12.80 17.36
N SER A 83 -19.38 11.88 17.67
CA SER A 83 -19.09 11.40 19.03
C SER A 83 -17.92 12.15 19.70
N GLY A 84 -17.37 13.18 19.05
CA GLY A 84 -16.20 13.94 19.51
C GLY A 84 -14.98 13.66 18.63
N LYS A 85 -13.80 14.04 19.12
CA LYS A 85 -12.54 13.84 18.41
C LYS A 85 -12.12 12.37 18.39
N ALA A 86 -11.71 11.90 17.24
CA ALA A 86 -11.09 10.58 17.04
C ALA A 86 -9.62 10.73 16.66
N ARG A 87 -8.75 10.01 17.36
CA ARG A 87 -7.33 9.92 17.03
C ARG A 87 -7.12 8.76 16.07
N VAL A 88 -6.75 9.05 14.83
CA VAL A 88 -6.39 8.06 13.82
C VAL A 88 -4.89 7.80 13.90
N PRO A 89 -4.46 6.54 14.03
CA PRO A 89 -3.04 6.20 14.13
C PRO A 89 -2.33 6.27 12.77
N ASP A 90 -1.01 6.22 12.83
CA ASP A 90 -0.15 6.13 11.65
C ASP A 90 -0.42 4.84 10.86
N HIS A 91 -0.58 4.95 9.53
CA HIS A 91 -1.03 3.92 8.59
C HIS A 91 -2.43 3.35 8.91
N GLY A 92 -3.22 4.04 9.74
CA GLY A 92 -4.60 3.67 10.07
C GLY A 92 -4.72 2.46 11.00
N ASP A 93 -5.95 1.93 11.07
CA ASP A 93 -6.34 0.92 12.05
C ASP A 93 -5.94 -0.51 11.66
N PHE A 94 -6.10 -0.82 10.36
CA PHE A 94 -6.28 -2.21 9.91
C PHE A 94 -4.99 -3.04 9.89
N TRP A 95 -3.83 -2.43 9.79
CA TRP A 95 -2.55 -3.12 9.98
C TRP A 95 -2.25 -3.46 11.45
N GLN A 96 -2.98 -2.87 12.39
CA GLN A 96 -2.77 -2.98 13.84
C GLN A 96 -3.73 -3.93 14.55
N VAL A 97 -4.67 -4.53 13.81
CA VAL A 97 -5.68 -5.44 14.36
C VAL A 97 -5.56 -6.83 13.78
N GLU A 98 -6.05 -7.83 14.49
CA GLU A 98 -6.23 -9.16 13.95
C GLU A 98 -7.48 -9.22 13.06
N TRP A 99 -7.39 -9.91 11.94
CA TRP A 99 -8.49 -10.12 10.99
C TRP A 99 -9.09 -11.50 11.17
N GLN A 100 -10.40 -11.58 11.07
CA GLN A 100 -11.15 -12.82 11.10
C GLN A 100 -11.23 -13.43 9.71
N ILE A 101 -11.08 -14.76 9.63
CA ILE A 101 -11.31 -15.52 8.40
C ILE A 101 -12.82 -15.70 8.26
N VAL A 102 -13.40 -15.12 7.20
CA VAL A 102 -14.83 -15.23 6.89
C VAL A 102 -15.11 -16.49 6.06
N SER A 103 -14.25 -16.77 5.08
CA SER A 103 -14.33 -17.96 4.24
C SER A 103 -12.96 -18.25 3.63
N GLN A 104 -12.75 -19.53 3.29
CA GLN A 104 -11.53 -20.00 2.61
C GLN A 104 -11.86 -21.18 1.69
N ASN A 105 -11.19 -21.23 0.54
CA ASN A 105 -11.17 -22.38 -0.38
C ASN A 105 -9.78 -22.53 -0.99
N GLU A 106 -9.61 -23.43 -1.94
CA GLU A 106 -8.31 -23.72 -2.57
C GLU A 106 -7.65 -22.49 -3.23
N ASN A 107 -8.46 -21.61 -3.82
CA ASN A 107 -7.98 -20.50 -4.65
C ASN A 107 -8.19 -19.13 -4.01
N GLY A 108 -8.74 -19.06 -2.80
CA GLY A 108 -9.04 -17.77 -2.20
C GLY A 108 -9.42 -17.81 -0.73
N VAL A 109 -9.31 -16.63 -0.12
CA VAL A 109 -9.69 -16.39 1.26
C VAL A 109 -10.39 -15.03 1.37
N THR A 110 -11.41 -14.98 2.19
CA THR A 110 -12.05 -13.72 2.61
C THR A 110 -11.75 -13.48 4.08
N ILE A 111 -11.20 -12.32 4.38
CA ILE A 111 -10.89 -11.88 5.74
C ILE A 111 -11.53 -10.52 6.00
N SER A 112 -11.90 -10.25 7.26
CA SER A 112 -12.55 -9.00 7.68
C SER A 112 -12.09 -8.56 9.06
N ALA A 113 -12.07 -7.24 9.29
CA ALA A 113 -11.79 -6.64 10.58
C ALA A 113 -12.64 -5.40 10.81
N ASP A 114 -12.79 -5.00 12.08
CA ASP A 114 -13.40 -3.75 12.48
C ASP A 114 -12.30 -2.76 12.88
N GLY A 115 -12.43 -1.51 12.43
CA GLY A 115 -11.61 -0.39 12.84
C GLY A 115 -11.82 -0.03 14.31
N PHE A 116 -10.89 0.70 14.90
CA PHE A 116 -10.98 1.11 16.30
C PHE A 116 -10.93 2.63 16.50
N SER A 117 -10.39 3.37 15.55
CA SER A 117 -10.40 4.84 15.58
C SER A 117 -11.69 5.41 14.99
N LEU A 118 -12.16 4.82 13.91
CA LEU A 118 -13.43 5.13 13.26
C LEU A 118 -14.25 3.84 13.07
N PRO A 119 -15.60 3.93 13.14
CA PRO A 119 -16.47 2.77 13.02
C PRO A 119 -16.59 2.31 11.56
N LEU A 120 -15.55 1.69 11.07
CA LEU A 120 -15.48 1.09 9.73
C LEU A 120 -15.26 -0.42 9.86
N ARG A 121 -15.95 -1.20 9.02
CA ARG A 121 -15.64 -2.59 8.78
C ARG A 121 -14.96 -2.73 7.44
N PHE A 122 -13.83 -3.42 7.40
CA PHE A 122 -13.08 -3.63 6.18
C PHE A 122 -12.94 -5.11 5.86
N THR A 123 -13.22 -5.49 4.61
CA THR A 123 -13.17 -6.86 4.12
C THR A 123 -12.26 -6.94 2.90
N LYS A 124 -11.43 -7.97 2.83
CA LYS A 124 -10.62 -8.34 1.67
C LYS A 124 -10.97 -9.75 1.22
N ALA A 125 -11.40 -9.91 -0.03
CA ALA A 125 -11.49 -11.22 -0.70
C ALA A 125 -10.30 -11.36 -1.65
N ILE A 126 -9.37 -12.23 -1.28
CA ILE A 126 -8.10 -12.46 -1.97
C ILE A 126 -8.22 -13.75 -2.76
N THR A 127 -8.00 -13.70 -4.07
CA THR A 127 -8.07 -14.87 -4.95
C THR A 127 -6.85 -14.94 -5.84
N LEU A 128 -6.35 -16.17 -6.04
CA LEU A 128 -5.20 -16.47 -6.88
C LEU A 128 -5.66 -17.26 -8.10
N ALA A 129 -5.37 -16.76 -9.31
CA ALA A 129 -5.66 -17.43 -10.55
C ALA A 129 -4.53 -17.18 -11.56
N GLU A 130 -3.97 -18.25 -12.11
CA GLU A 130 -2.82 -18.15 -13.02
C GLU A 130 -1.71 -17.26 -12.44
N ASN A 131 -1.24 -16.25 -13.18
CA ASN A 131 -0.22 -15.29 -12.78
C ASN A 131 -0.83 -14.02 -12.13
N GLN A 132 -2.07 -14.09 -11.62
CA GLN A 132 -2.82 -12.96 -11.07
C GLN A 132 -3.24 -13.19 -9.63
N LEU A 133 -3.00 -12.18 -8.80
CA LEU A 133 -3.55 -12.02 -7.47
C LEU A 133 -4.61 -10.92 -7.50
N LYS A 134 -5.88 -11.28 -7.31
CA LYS A 134 -6.99 -10.33 -7.25
C LYS A 134 -7.38 -10.09 -5.80
N ILE A 135 -7.50 -8.83 -5.41
CA ILE A 135 -7.99 -8.40 -4.11
C ILE A 135 -9.24 -7.56 -4.33
N ALA A 136 -10.38 -8.10 -3.91
CA ALA A 136 -11.64 -7.34 -3.87
C ALA A 136 -11.81 -6.78 -2.45
N TYR A 137 -11.96 -5.48 -2.36
CA TYR A 137 -12.11 -4.73 -1.12
C TYR A 137 -13.55 -4.32 -0.91
N LYS A 138 -13.96 -4.28 0.35
CA LYS A 138 -15.24 -3.70 0.77
C LYS A 138 -15.04 -2.97 2.10
N VAL A 139 -15.40 -1.68 2.13
CA VAL A 139 -15.49 -0.89 3.36
C VAL A 139 -16.96 -0.60 3.65
N GLU A 140 -17.37 -0.75 4.91
CA GLU A 140 -18.74 -0.56 5.37
C GLU A 140 -18.76 0.37 6.58
N ASN A 141 -19.80 1.22 6.66
CA ASN A 141 -20.07 2.05 7.82
C ASN A 141 -21.20 1.42 8.66
N PRO A 142 -20.91 0.69 9.73
CA PRO A 142 -21.94 0.12 10.61
C PRO A 142 -22.55 1.11 11.60
N ALA A 143 -22.05 2.36 11.67
CA ALA A 143 -22.55 3.37 12.59
C ALA A 143 -23.88 3.98 12.10
N ASN A 144 -24.54 4.72 12.97
CA ASN A 144 -25.77 5.47 12.67
C ASN A 144 -25.51 6.92 12.25
N PHE A 145 -24.26 7.27 11.97
CA PHE A 145 -23.83 8.57 11.46
C PHE A 145 -22.85 8.41 10.29
N PRO A 146 -22.69 9.42 9.44
CA PRO A 146 -21.73 9.34 8.33
C PRO A 146 -20.29 9.26 8.81
N VAL A 147 -19.46 8.47 8.12
CA VAL A 147 -18.02 8.32 8.40
C VAL A 147 -17.24 8.69 7.15
N GLU A 148 -16.21 9.51 7.33
CA GLU A 148 -15.27 9.87 6.27
C GLU A 148 -13.97 9.09 6.43
N TYR A 149 -13.33 8.78 5.29
CA TYR A 149 -12.08 8.03 5.25
C TYR A 149 -11.29 8.36 3.98
N ILE A 150 -10.01 8.04 4.03
CA ILE A 150 -9.17 7.83 2.85
C ILE A 150 -8.60 6.42 2.93
N TRP A 151 -8.34 5.82 1.77
CA TRP A 151 -7.68 4.51 1.66
C TRP A 151 -6.51 4.57 0.70
N SER A 152 -5.47 3.84 1.04
CA SER A 152 -4.33 3.57 0.17
C SER A 152 -3.91 2.12 0.30
N ALA A 153 -3.73 1.40 -0.82
CA ALA A 153 -2.96 0.17 -0.82
C ALA A 153 -1.50 0.50 -0.49
N HIS A 154 -0.81 -0.38 0.24
CA HIS A 154 0.58 -0.15 0.62
C HIS A 154 1.47 -1.37 0.35
N PRO A 155 1.55 -1.83 -0.93
CA PRO A 155 2.42 -2.93 -1.32
C PRO A 155 3.87 -2.44 -1.42
N LEU A 156 4.72 -2.83 -0.48
CA LEU A 156 6.14 -2.53 -0.49
C LEU A 156 6.86 -3.55 -1.40
N PHE A 157 7.03 -3.21 -2.67
CA PHE A 157 7.75 -4.09 -3.60
C PHE A 157 9.26 -4.01 -3.39
N ALA A 158 9.90 -5.17 -3.27
CA ALA A 158 11.34 -5.28 -3.34
C ALA A 158 11.83 -4.87 -4.73
N VAL A 159 12.92 -4.12 -4.79
CA VAL A 159 13.53 -3.65 -6.03
C VAL A 159 15.02 -3.90 -6.03
N ASP A 160 15.61 -3.91 -7.23
CA ASP A 160 17.05 -3.88 -7.46
C ASP A 160 17.47 -2.56 -8.11
N PRO A 161 18.74 -2.13 -7.95
CA PRO A 161 19.25 -0.98 -8.69
C PRO A 161 19.06 -1.16 -10.20
N GLY A 162 18.39 -0.18 -10.83
CA GLY A 162 18.05 -0.19 -12.25
C GLY A 162 16.67 -0.74 -12.60
N ASP A 163 15.91 -1.28 -11.63
CA ASP A 163 14.48 -1.54 -11.82
C ASP A 163 13.73 -0.25 -12.14
N ARG A 164 12.58 -0.34 -12.80
CA ARG A 164 11.87 0.83 -13.32
C ARG A 164 10.43 0.88 -12.90
N ILE A 165 10.01 2.03 -12.39
CA ILE A 165 8.58 2.35 -12.21
C ILE A 165 8.02 2.74 -13.57
N ILE A 166 7.03 2.00 -14.05
CA ILE A 166 6.36 2.26 -15.32
C ILE A 166 4.96 2.79 -15.06
N LEU A 167 4.72 4.02 -15.48
CA LEU A 167 3.40 4.65 -15.49
C LEU A 167 2.94 4.86 -16.92
N PRO A 168 1.62 4.89 -17.18
CA PRO A 168 1.09 5.25 -18.50
C PRO A 168 1.62 6.60 -18.98
N HIS A 169 1.82 6.73 -20.28
CA HIS A 169 2.34 7.97 -20.90
C HIS A 169 1.50 9.22 -20.66
N SER A 170 0.25 9.06 -20.20
CA SER A 170 -0.61 10.17 -19.78
C SER A 170 -0.14 10.85 -18.50
N VAL A 171 0.62 10.15 -17.63
CA VAL A 171 1.23 10.73 -16.44
C VAL A 171 2.42 11.56 -16.84
N LYS A 172 2.35 12.88 -16.63
CA LYS A 172 3.39 13.84 -16.99
C LYS A 172 3.95 14.57 -15.79
N GLU A 173 3.27 14.52 -14.66
CA GLU A 173 3.61 15.29 -13.45
C GLU A 173 3.34 14.46 -12.21
N VAL A 174 4.19 14.63 -11.21
CA VAL A 174 3.99 14.14 -9.84
C VAL A 174 4.09 15.31 -8.86
N VAL A 175 3.39 15.18 -7.73
CA VAL A 175 3.33 16.19 -6.67
C VAL A 175 3.95 15.59 -5.41
N VAL A 176 4.84 16.33 -4.77
CA VAL A 176 5.53 15.93 -3.55
C VAL A 176 4.57 15.99 -2.36
N GLU A 177 4.46 14.88 -1.64
CA GLU A 177 3.88 14.83 -0.28
C GLU A 177 4.98 14.95 0.77
N GLY A 178 6.10 14.27 0.56
CA GLY A 178 7.28 14.35 1.39
C GLY A 178 8.53 13.88 0.64
N SER A 179 9.68 14.39 1.03
CA SER A 179 10.96 14.02 0.42
C SER A 179 12.08 14.14 1.45
N ALA A 180 12.81 13.07 1.68
CA ALA A 180 13.93 13.03 2.61
C ALA A 180 14.98 14.10 2.26
N GLY A 181 15.43 14.82 3.28
CA GLY A 181 16.36 15.94 3.07
C GLY A 181 15.80 17.07 2.17
N ASN A 182 14.49 17.11 1.95
CA ASN A 182 13.83 18.07 1.05
C ASN A 182 14.37 18.04 -0.39
N ARG A 183 14.80 16.86 -0.85
CA ARG A 183 15.44 16.63 -2.15
C ARG A 183 14.61 17.12 -3.33
N LEU A 184 13.29 16.85 -3.28
CA LEU A 184 12.31 17.24 -4.29
C LEU A 184 11.56 18.54 -3.93
N GLY A 185 12.03 19.26 -2.91
CA GLY A 185 11.35 20.47 -2.42
C GLY A 185 10.24 20.17 -1.42
N PRO A 186 9.50 21.20 -0.99
CA PRO A 186 8.46 21.09 0.02
C PRO A 186 7.21 20.37 -0.50
N LYS A 187 6.34 19.95 0.41
CA LYS A 187 5.00 19.44 0.11
C LYS A 187 4.27 20.36 -0.87
N GLY A 188 3.72 19.76 -1.94
CA GLY A 188 3.05 20.47 -3.02
C GLY A 188 3.96 20.87 -4.18
N ALA A 189 5.30 20.72 -4.07
CA ALA A 189 6.19 20.90 -5.21
C ALA A 189 5.83 19.93 -6.34
N LYS A 190 6.00 20.38 -7.58
CA LYS A 190 5.63 19.63 -8.79
C LYS A 190 6.85 19.29 -9.61
N HIS A 191 6.90 18.07 -10.07
CA HIS A 191 7.98 17.57 -10.92
C HIS A 191 7.45 16.90 -12.17
N ALA A 192 8.14 17.09 -13.29
CA ALA A 192 7.87 16.32 -14.49
C ALA A 192 8.18 14.84 -14.25
N TRP A 193 7.39 13.94 -14.83
CA TRP A 193 7.57 12.50 -14.76
C TRP A 193 7.90 11.93 -16.13
N PRO A 194 8.87 11.03 -16.28
CA PRO A 194 9.74 10.51 -15.21
C PRO A 194 10.98 11.38 -14.93
N GLN A 195 11.31 12.31 -15.80
CA GLN A 195 12.55 13.08 -15.70
C GLN A 195 12.29 14.50 -15.22
N THR A 196 13.08 14.92 -14.23
CA THR A 196 13.02 16.26 -13.65
C THR A 196 14.41 16.80 -13.37
N THR A 197 14.51 18.11 -13.19
CA THR A 197 15.75 18.77 -12.74
C THR A 197 15.61 19.14 -11.25
N LEU A 198 16.60 18.77 -10.45
CA LEU A 198 16.65 19.07 -9.03
C LEU A 198 17.39 20.39 -8.81
N GLY A 199 16.66 21.48 -8.56
CA GLY A 199 17.25 22.82 -8.45
C GLY A 199 17.98 23.21 -9.72
N HIS A 200 19.27 23.56 -9.62
CA HIS A 200 20.16 23.83 -10.74
C HIS A 200 21.06 22.64 -11.12
N GLY A 201 20.73 21.44 -10.61
CA GLY A 201 21.50 20.22 -10.80
C GLY A 201 21.24 19.50 -12.12
N PRO A 202 21.77 18.28 -12.28
CA PRO A 202 21.54 17.47 -13.46
C PRO A 202 20.09 16.97 -13.51
N ILE A 203 19.68 16.48 -14.70
CA ILE A 203 18.41 15.76 -14.87
C ILE A 203 18.46 14.47 -14.05
N CYS A 204 17.42 14.25 -13.28
CA CYS A 204 17.20 13.04 -12.49
C CYS A 204 16.01 12.28 -13.09
N ASP A 205 16.15 10.98 -13.26
CA ASP A 205 15.05 10.08 -13.65
C ASP A 205 14.46 9.42 -12.39
N LEU A 206 13.26 9.88 -12.00
CA LEU A 206 12.57 9.42 -10.79
C LEU A 206 12.03 7.98 -10.92
N SER A 207 11.97 7.46 -12.14
CA SER A 207 11.44 6.11 -12.38
C SER A 207 12.47 5.01 -12.19
N ILE A 208 13.76 5.33 -12.13
CA ILE A 208 14.84 4.34 -12.02
C ILE A 208 15.19 4.10 -10.55
N ALA A 209 15.12 2.84 -10.12
CA ALA A 209 15.51 2.48 -8.77
C ALA A 209 17.02 2.72 -8.55
N GLY A 210 17.31 3.52 -7.54
CA GLY A 210 18.66 3.83 -7.05
C GLY A 210 19.26 2.70 -6.21
N ARG A 211 20.30 3.01 -5.46
CA ARG A 211 20.96 2.07 -4.54
C ARG A 211 20.48 2.29 -3.10
N PRO A 212 20.58 1.29 -2.23
CA PRO A 212 20.23 1.46 -0.81
C PRO A 212 20.99 2.59 -0.12
N GLU A 213 22.20 2.91 -0.58
CA GLU A 213 23.08 3.94 -0.01
C GLU A 213 22.71 5.36 -0.46
N ASP A 214 21.83 5.52 -1.44
CA ASP A 214 21.47 6.82 -2.00
C ASP A 214 20.68 7.68 -1.02
N GLY A 215 20.09 7.07 0.03
CA GLY A 215 19.37 7.78 1.09
C GLY A 215 18.11 8.49 0.58
N ILE A 216 17.48 7.96 -0.46
CA ILE A 216 16.26 8.53 -1.06
C ILE A 216 15.04 8.03 -0.29
N GLY A 217 14.11 8.96 -0.01
CA GLY A 217 12.79 8.68 0.58
C GLY A 217 11.80 9.72 0.10
N ASP A 218 11.06 9.40 -0.96
CA ASP A 218 10.13 10.33 -1.59
C ASP A 218 8.72 9.76 -1.61
N LYS A 219 7.77 10.51 -1.07
CA LYS A 219 6.34 10.26 -1.20
C LYS A 219 5.76 11.22 -2.22
N LEU A 220 5.22 10.67 -3.30
CA LEU A 220 4.69 11.43 -4.43
C LEU A 220 3.25 11.00 -4.72
N PHE A 221 2.48 11.91 -5.34
CA PHE A 221 1.14 11.62 -5.86
C PHE A 221 0.98 12.04 -7.30
N THR A 222 0.13 11.32 -8.03
CA THR A 222 -0.40 11.71 -9.33
C THR A 222 -1.86 11.34 -9.44
N ALA A 223 -2.60 11.97 -10.36
CA ALA A 223 -3.94 11.51 -10.71
C ALA A 223 -3.86 10.08 -11.28
N THR A 224 -4.85 9.26 -10.99
CA THR A 224 -4.91 7.91 -11.57
C THR A 224 -4.95 7.98 -13.08
N PRO A 225 -4.04 7.28 -13.76
CA PRO A 225 -4.06 7.21 -15.21
C PRO A 225 -5.38 6.64 -15.73
N PRO A 226 -5.93 7.14 -16.83
CA PRO A 226 -7.18 6.63 -17.41
C PRO A 226 -7.20 5.12 -17.67
N GLY A 227 -6.03 4.52 -17.95
CA GLY A 227 -5.89 3.08 -18.13
C GLY A 227 -5.93 2.28 -16.83
N GLY A 228 -5.89 2.93 -15.65
CA GLY A 228 -6.01 2.27 -14.35
C GLY A 228 -4.92 1.23 -14.09
N TRP A 229 -3.67 1.53 -14.38
CA TRP A 229 -2.54 0.64 -14.11
C TRP A 229 -1.25 1.37 -13.79
N CYS A 230 -0.36 0.68 -13.10
CA CYS A 230 1.05 1.03 -12.90
C CYS A 230 1.88 -0.27 -12.78
N ALA A 231 3.19 -0.20 -12.94
CA ALA A 231 4.03 -1.38 -12.87
C ALA A 231 5.46 -1.09 -12.38
N ILE A 232 6.14 -2.15 -11.94
CA ILE A 232 7.59 -2.19 -11.78
C ILE A 232 8.14 -3.18 -12.80
N GLU A 233 9.03 -2.71 -13.65
CA GLU A 233 9.80 -3.56 -14.56
C GLU A 233 11.10 -3.95 -13.86
N ARG A 234 11.36 -5.25 -13.81
CA ARG A 234 12.53 -5.85 -13.16
C ARG A 234 13.39 -6.55 -14.24
N PRO A 235 14.29 -5.81 -14.92
CA PRO A 235 15.04 -6.33 -16.07
C PRO A 235 15.89 -7.56 -15.74
N LYS A 236 16.46 -7.64 -14.53
CA LYS A 236 17.25 -8.81 -14.10
C LYS A 236 16.42 -10.08 -14.02
N LEU A 237 15.14 -9.98 -13.70
CA LEU A 237 14.22 -11.11 -13.64
C LEU A 237 13.54 -11.37 -14.99
N GLY A 238 13.62 -10.42 -15.93
CA GLY A 238 12.85 -10.45 -17.16
C GLY A 238 11.33 -10.42 -16.89
N ARG A 239 10.89 -9.72 -15.85
CA ARG A 239 9.51 -9.67 -15.40
C ARG A 239 9.02 -8.25 -15.19
N ARG A 240 7.70 -8.09 -15.35
CA ARG A 240 6.96 -6.89 -14.97
C ARG A 240 5.89 -7.25 -13.94
N ILE A 241 5.89 -6.53 -12.82
CA ILE A 241 4.88 -6.62 -11.78
C ILE A 241 3.91 -5.46 -12.00
N GLN A 242 2.68 -5.75 -12.41
CA GLN A 242 1.69 -4.75 -12.78
C GLN A 242 0.53 -4.76 -11.78
N LEU A 243 0.14 -3.58 -11.30
CA LEU A 243 -1.12 -3.36 -10.61
C LEU A 243 -2.14 -2.79 -11.60
N GLN A 244 -3.36 -3.33 -11.56
CA GLN A 244 -4.53 -2.85 -12.31
C GLN A 244 -5.63 -2.50 -11.31
N PHE A 245 -6.29 -1.37 -11.52
CA PHE A 245 -7.34 -0.84 -10.66
C PHE A 245 -8.28 0.06 -11.45
N HIS A 246 -9.48 0.30 -10.91
CA HIS A 246 -10.47 1.09 -11.64
C HIS A 246 -10.34 2.58 -11.29
N PRO A 247 -10.13 3.50 -12.26
CA PRO A 247 -9.87 4.92 -12.00
C PRO A 247 -10.96 5.67 -11.23
N HIS A 248 -12.21 5.19 -11.31
CA HIS A 248 -13.31 5.82 -10.54
C HIS A 248 -13.34 5.44 -9.07
N SER A 249 -12.78 4.27 -8.72
CA SER A 249 -12.72 3.80 -7.33
C SER A 249 -11.44 4.23 -6.63
N THR A 250 -10.36 4.37 -7.41
CA THR A 250 -9.03 4.76 -6.96
C THR A 250 -8.56 5.94 -7.78
N MET A 251 -8.98 7.14 -7.39
CA MET A 251 -8.83 8.36 -8.18
C MET A 251 -7.39 8.88 -8.25
N TYR A 252 -6.50 8.35 -7.42
CA TYR A 252 -5.12 8.79 -7.34
C TYR A 252 -4.16 7.61 -7.24
N LEU A 253 -2.90 7.86 -7.52
CA LEU A 253 -1.80 6.93 -7.35
C LEU A 253 -0.72 7.60 -6.50
N GLY A 254 -0.43 7.01 -5.34
CA GLY A 254 0.71 7.32 -4.52
C GLY A 254 1.93 6.52 -4.97
N LEU A 255 3.09 7.09 -4.81
CA LEU A 255 4.39 6.45 -5.02
C LEU A 255 5.21 6.67 -3.76
N TRP A 256 5.57 5.59 -3.05
CA TRP A 256 6.59 5.63 -2.02
C TRP A 256 7.86 5.03 -2.61
N ILE A 257 8.88 5.86 -2.75
CA ILE A 257 10.19 5.50 -3.30
C ILE A 257 11.18 5.58 -2.16
N CYS A 258 11.63 4.42 -1.64
CA CYS A 258 12.54 4.39 -0.51
C CYS A 258 13.80 3.59 -0.82
N TYR A 259 14.91 4.29 -0.91
CA TYR A 259 16.23 3.69 -1.10
C TYR A 259 17.11 4.09 0.09
N GLY A 260 16.82 3.46 1.26
CA GLY A 260 17.61 3.58 2.47
C GLY A 260 17.40 4.87 3.31
N ALA A 261 16.37 5.70 3.03
CA ALA A 261 16.11 6.88 3.85
C ALA A 261 15.32 6.57 5.12
N TRP A 262 14.43 5.59 5.09
CA TRP A 262 13.47 5.34 6.16
C TRP A 262 13.54 3.91 6.70
N PRO A 263 13.29 3.66 7.99
CA PRO A 263 13.09 4.63 9.07
C PRO A 263 14.39 5.37 9.44
N GLU A 264 14.30 6.65 9.70
CA GLU A 264 15.47 7.44 10.10
C GLU A 264 16.01 6.97 11.47
N GLY A 265 17.33 6.92 11.59
CA GLY A 265 18.01 6.49 12.83
C GLY A 265 18.04 4.98 13.08
N HIS A 266 17.38 4.16 12.25
CA HIS A 266 17.39 2.70 12.36
C HIS A 266 18.52 2.07 11.53
N ALA A 267 19.07 0.93 12.01
CA ALA A 267 20.10 0.19 11.28
C ALA A 267 19.51 -0.49 10.02
N ASN A 268 18.33 -1.08 10.14
CA ASN A 268 17.60 -1.69 9.02
C ASN A 268 16.67 -0.64 8.41
N ARG A 269 16.84 -0.38 7.13
CA ARG A 269 16.05 0.60 6.38
C ARG A 269 15.36 -0.04 5.19
N GLN A 270 14.25 0.53 4.77
CA GLN A 270 13.52 0.09 3.60
C GLN A 270 14.36 0.29 2.33
N TYR A 271 14.26 -0.69 1.44
CA TYR A 271 14.75 -0.61 0.08
C TYR A 271 13.66 -1.16 -0.83
N CYS A 272 12.71 -0.31 -1.19
CA CYS A 272 11.49 -0.72 -1.87
C CYS A 272 10.87 0.44 -2.64
N VAL A 273 9.89 0.08 -3.46
CA VAL A 273 8.93 1.00 -4.07
C VAL A 273 7.52 0.52 -3.72
N ALA A 274 6.66 1.40 -3.18
CA ALA A 274 5.23 1.12 -3.15
C ALA A 274 4.52 1.86 -4.28
N LEU A 275 3.72 1.11 -5.03
CA LEU A 275 2.76 1.65 -5.99
C LEU A 275 1.39 1.60 -5.32
N GLU A 276 0.82 2.75 -5.00
CA GLU A 276 -0.29 2.89 -4.09
C GLU A 276 -1.56 3.42 -4.77
N PRO A 277 -2.38 2.58 -5.40
CA PRO A 277 -3.74 2.99 -5.75
C PRO A 277 -4.45 3.50 -4.51
N CYS A 278 -5.00 4.73 -4.56
CA CYS A 278 -5.57 5.37 -3.39
C CYS A 278 -6.76 6.27 -3.73
N THR A 279 -7.52 6.63 -2.70
CA THR A 279 -8.78 7.37 -2.86
C THR A 279 -8.64 8.89 -2.67
N ALA A 280 -7.48 9.36 -2.20
CA ALA A 280 -7.19 10.78 -2.02
C ALA A 280 -5.72 11.10 -2.33
N THR A 281 -5.42 12.36 -2.64
CA THR A 281 -4.06 12.90 -2.60
C THR A 281 -3.73 13.35 -1.20
N GLY A 282 -2.50 13.06 -0.75
CA GLY A 282 -2.06 13.35 0.60
C GLY A 282 -2.39 12.24 1.57
N ASP A 283 -1.59 12.16 2.62
CA ASP A 283 -1.60 11.04 3.56
C ASP A 283 -2.56 11.25 4.75
N SER A 284 -3.07 12.48 4.96
CA SER A 284 -3.87 12.83 6.14
C SER A 284 -5.38 12.91 5.85
N LEU A 285 -6.17 12.09 6.55
CA LEU A 285 -7.63 12.18 6.53
C LEU A 285 -8.11 13.58 6.97
N ALA A 286 -7.50 14.17 8.00
CA ALA A 286 -7.88 15.50 8.47
C ALA A 286 -7.67 16.58 7.40
N GLU A 287 -6.59 16.49 6.62
CA GLU A 287 -6.35 17.39 5.48
C GLU A 287 -7.34 17.12 4.33
N ALA A 288 -7.63 15.84 4.06
CA ALA A 288 -8.60 15.44 3.04
C ALA A 288 -10.02 15.95 3.38
N GLN A 289 -10.43 15.87 4.66
CA GLN A 289 -11.71 16.43 5.13
C GLN A 289 -11.77 17.95 4.92
N LYS A 290 -10.75 18.69 5.37
CA LYS A 290 -10.69 20.15 5.18
C LYS A 290 -10.75 20.57 3.71
N ALA A 291 -10.21 19.75 2.83
CA ALA A 291 -10.18 19.97 1.39
C ALA A 291 -11.43 19.44 0.65
N GLY A 292 -12.38 18.80 1.35
CA GLY A 292 -13.56 18.16 0.75
C GLY A 292 -13.22 17.00 -0.20
N ARG A 293 -12.14 16.27 0.07
CA ARG A 293 -11.64 15.16 -0.75
C ARG A 293 -11.68 13.80 -0.06
N ALA A 294 -12.11 13.74 1.20
CA ALA A 294 -12.33 12.47 1.88
C ALA A 294 -13.54 11.75 1.27
N ASN A 295 -13.44 10.42 1.15
CA ASN A 295 -14.60 9.60 0.86
C ASN A 295 -15.54 9.58 2.06
N ARG A 296 -16.84 9.45 1.79
CA ARG A 296 -17.86 9.47 2.83
C ARG A 296 -18.83 8.32 2.63
N LEU A 297 -19.12 7.60 3.71
CA LEU A 297 -20.16 6.57 3.76
C LEU A 297 -21.30 7.04 4.68
N ALA A 298 -22.53 7.03 4.17
CA ALA A 298 -23.71 7.20 5.00
C ALA A 298 -23.91 6.01 5.97
N PRO A 299 -24.77 6.10 6.97
CA PRO A 299 -25.13 4.98 7.83
C PRO A 299 -25.53 3.74 7.03
N GLY A 300 -24.87 2.61 7.29
CA GLY A 300 -25.12 1.34 6.61
C GLY A 300 -24.61 1.26 5.16
N GLU A 301 -24.01 2.32 4.64
CA GLU A 301 -23.47 2.34 3.27
C GLU A 301 -22.16 1.53 3.19
N LYS A 302 -21.91 1.02 1.99
CA LYS A 302 -20.67 0.32 1.65
C LYS A 302 -20.11 0.81 0.32
N CYS A 303 -18.78 0.69 0.19
CA CYS A 303 -18.06 0.95 -1.06
C CYS A 303 -17.18 -0.28 -1.38
N GLU A 304 -17.12 -0.65 -2.66
CA GLU A 304 -16.37 -1.83 -3.13
C GLU A 304 -15.45 -1.44 -4.28
N TRP A 305 -14.27 -2.03 -4.33
CA TRP A 305 -13.31 -1.88 -5.43
C TRP A 305 -12.39 -3.09 -5.55
N VAL A 306 -11.62 -3.14 -6.61
CA VAL A 306 -10.71 -4.25 -6.90
C VAL A 306 -9.34 -3.71 -7.29
N VAL A 307 -8.30 -4.38 -6.79
CA VAL A 307 -6.93 -4.27 -7.29
C VAL A 307 -6.46 -5.64 -7.75
N VAL A 308 -5.82 -5.71 -8.90
CA VAL A 308 -5.24 -6.94 -9.44
C VAL A 308 -3.74 -6.74 -9.59
N LEU A 309 -2.95 -7.59 -8.96
CA LEU A 309 -1.54 -7.74 -9.27
C LEU A 309 -1.39 -8.83 -10.32
N GLN A 310 -0.64 -8.53 -11.37
CA GLN A 310 -0.29 -9.49 -12.42
C GLN A 310 1.23 -9.48 -12.63
N VAL A 311 1.83 -10.66 -12.74
CA VAL A 311 3.23 -10.83 -13.15
C VAL A 311 3.28 -11.24 -14.62
N VAL A 312 4.00 -10.42 -15.44
CA VAL A 312 4.11 -10.60 -16.89
C VAL A 312 5.54 -10.84 -17.30
#